data_f63fbccf664c80f6db79472389b37587
#
_entry.id   f63fbccf664c80f6db79472389b37587
#
_cell.length_a   1.000
_cell.length_b   1.000
_cell.length_c   1.000
_cell.angle_alpha   90.00
_cell.angle_beta   90.00
_cell.angle_gamma   90.00
#
_symmetry.space_group_name_H-M   'P 1'
#
loop_
_entity.id
_entity.type
_entity.pdbx_description
1 polymer ?
#
loop_
_entity_poly.entity_id
_entity_poly.type
_entity_poly.pdbx_seq_one_letter_code
_entity_poly.pdbx_strand_id
1 'polypeptide(L)'
;MDNDFILVLDLGGPQAVEMARKLRNQRYYTEIMSRGADEELFRRKAPRGILVVGGDGYSEPFPKAALALGVPVLALGGAARRMIETCGAVSEGILLKEQASQITFKPCPLFDQLSESDRYFARVDGFALPEGFVSIATTLEGFSPAYADLERRLYGLQFYAESNDPDGAVILSNFAEKICGCTPIWTAKDFLEEEVRYIRERVGNGSALMAVSGGVDSTTCALLMHRAIGERVTCVFVDTGLLRSGEAEQVRNTFEGELGLKLISVDAGDRMLNRLRGVIEPTEKRQVIYEEYMKILAEVGREHPEAEYFVEGTIYSDLLARGSSDAVYARRFDPGKRLEPIRMLFKDEVRILGELLGLPRALAARQSFPGPGLAVRCMGEVTESKLALLRRADAIFREEIQLAGQDKKLTRYFAILDDTRTVGRRLGVTTREYACVLRAVGEQGLASYTVGKLPYDMLERAAARIIREVPGINRVTYDISPCENTFVEWQ
;
A
#
# COMPACT_ATOMS: atom_id res chain seq x y z
N MET A 1 13.20 -15.95 -10.12
CA MET A 1 13.18 -15.02 -11.32
C MET A 1 14.49 -14.25 -11.35
N ASP A 2 15.60 -14.95 -11.49
CA ASP A 2 16.89 -14.29 -11.51
C ASP A 2 16.96 -13.34 -12.70
N ASN A 3 16.93 -12.04 -12.42
CA ASN A 3 17.15 -10.91 -13.33
C ASN A 3 16.14 -10.67 -14.47
N ASP A 4 15.01 -11.39 -14.55
CA ASP A 4 13.99 -11.15 -15.61
C ASP A 4 12.86 -10.23 -15.07
N PHE A 5 13.21 -8.96 -14.77
CA PHE A 5 12.26 -7.99 -14.26
C PHE A 5 12.59 -6.54 -14.66
N ILE A 6 11.59 -5.70 -14.55
CA ILE A 6 11.69 -4.25 -14.74
C ILE A 6 11.76 -3.57 -13.37
N LEU A 7 12.79 -2.79 -13.14
CA LEU A 7 12.89 -1.92 -11.98
C LEU A 7 12.10 -0.63 -12.22
N VAL A 8 11.09 -0.36 -11.41
CA VAL A 8 10.35 0.90 -11.44
C VAL A 8 10.97 1.84 -10.41
N LEU A 9 11.56 2.93 -10.88
CA LEU A 9 12.18 3.94 -10.03
C LEU A 9 11.20 5.10 -9.80
N ASP A 10 10.79 5.26 -8.55
CA ASP A 10 9.85 6.29 -8.12
C ASP A 10 10.59 7.59 -7.74
N LEU A 11 10.41 8.63 -8.55
CA LEU A 11 10.91 9.97 -8.27
C LEU A 11 9.92 10.86 -7.50
N GLY A 12 8.76 10.32 -7.15
CA GLY A 12 7.68 10.95 -6.40
C GLY A 12 6.36 10.99 -7.17
N GLY A 13 5.30 10.65 -6.48
CA GLY A 13 3.93 10.62 -7.00
C GLY A 13 3.30 9.22 -7.06
N PRO A 14 2.03 9.11 -7.43
CA PRO A 14 1.30 7.83 -7.45
C PRO A 14 1.62 6.94 -8.68
N GLN A 15 2.30 7.49 -9.68
CA GLN A 15 2.47 6.87 -11.01
C GLN A 15 3.32 5.58 -10.96
N ALA A 16 4.29 5.48 -10.04
CA ALA A 16 5.16 4.31 -9.94
C ALA A 16 4.37 3.02 -9.65
N VAL A 17 3.43 3.09 -8.72
CA VAL A 17 2.54 1.98 -8.38
C VAL A 17 1.67 1.59 -9.56
N GLU A 18 1.11 2.57 -10.24
CA GLU A 18 0.24 2.35 -11.39
C GLU A 18 0.99 1.66 -12.54
N MET A 19 2.17 2.16 -12.91
CA MET A 19 2.98 1.58 -13.98
C MET A 19 3.47 0.17 -13.64
N ALA A 20 3.89 -0.06 -12.40
CA ALA A 20 4.28 -1.38 -11.94
C ALA A 20 3.11 -2.39 -12.02
N ARG A 21 1.91 -1.97 -11.60
CA ARG A 21 0.72 -2.82 -11.71
C ARG A 21 0.33 -3.14 -13.15
N LYS A 22 0.44 -2.17 -14.06
CA LYS A 22 0.20 -2.41 -15.50
C LYS A 22 1.12 -3.47 -16.08
N LEU A 23 2.42 -3.38 -15.78
CA LEU A 23 3.38 -4.39 -16.20
C LEU A 23 3.07 -5.76 -15.58
N ARG A 24 2.72 -5.83 -14.30
CA ARG A 24 2.35 -7.10 -13.63
C ARG A 24 1.04 -7.69 -14.17
N ASN A 25 0.06 -6.87 -14.50
CA ASN A 25 -1.17 -7.32 -15.17
C ASN A 25 -0.89 -7.94 -16.56
N GLN A 26 0.19 -7.52 -17.20
CA GLN A 26 0.72 -8.09 -18.44
C GLN A 26 1.73 -9.23 -18.19
N ARG A 27 1.85 -9.69 -16.94
CA ARG A 27 2.70 -10.80 -16.50
C ARG A 27 4.20 -10.52 -16.55
N TYR A 28 4.63 -9.25 -16.53
CA TYR A 28 6.03 -8.87 -16.33
C TYR A 28 6.28 -8.57 -14.85
N TYR A 29 7.27 -9.22 -14.25
CA TYR A 29 7.62 -8.93 -12.86
C TYR A 29 8.24 -7.54 -12.73
N THR A 30 7.90 -6.83 -11.66
CA THR A 30 8.44 -5.50 -11.37
C THR A 30 8.83 -5.38 -9.91
N GLU A 31 9.89 -4.64 -9.63
CA GLU A 31 10.19 -4.16 -8.29
C GLU A 31 10.15 -2.63 -8.29
N ILE A 32 9.66 -2.02 -7.22
CA ILE A 32 9.62 -0.57 -7.11
C ILE A 32 10.66 -0.13 -6.09
N MET A 33 11.43 0.90 -6.44
CA MET A 33 12.43 1.50 -5.57
C MET A 33 12.26 3.00 -5.53
N SER A 34 12.45 3.59 -4.35
CA SER A 34 12.50 5.04 -4.21
C SER A 34 13.83 5.59 -4.68
N ARG A 35 13.87 6.88 -5.01
CA ARG A 35 15.05 7.62 -5.47
C ARG A 35 16.28 7.56 -4.54
N GLY A 36 16.08 7.28 -3.26
CA GLY A 36 17.16 7.18 -2.26
C GLY A 36 17.92 5.85 -2.26
N ALA A 37 17.59 4.94 -3.16
CA ALA A 37 18.33 3.70 -3.31
C ALA A 37 19.73 3.98 -3.89
N ASP A 38 20.76 3.35 -3.29
CA ASP A 38 22.12 3.55 -3.74
C ASP A 38 22.43 2.79 -5.04
N GLU A 39 23.49 3.19 -5.71
CA GLU A 39 23.94 2.61 -6.98
C GLU A 39 24.34 1.13 -6.82
N GLU A 40 24.88 0.74 -5.66
CA GLU A 40 25.29 -0.63 -5.38
C GLU A 40 24.07 -1.56 -5.32
N LEU A 41 22.96 -1.07 -4.76
CA LEU A 41 21.69 -1.80 -4.75
C LEU A 41 21.15 -2.03 -6.16
N PHE A 42 21.21 -1.02 -7.05
CA PHE A 42 20.83 -1.19 -8.46
C PHE A 42 21.68 -2.26 -9.16
N ARG A 43 22.99 -2.21 -8.99
CA ARG A 43 23.92 -3.18 -9.58
C ARG A 43 23.67 -4.60 -9.07
N ARG A 44 23.44 -4.75 -7.77
CA ARG A 44 23.16 -6.06 -7.16
C ARG A 44 21.84 -6.66 -7.63
N LYS A 45 20.82 -5.83 -7.90
CA LYS A 45 19.53 -6.25 -8.40
C LYS A 45 19.59 -6.69 -9.88
N ALA A 46 20.46 -6.09 -10.68
CA ALA A 46 20.68 -6.39 -12.09
C ALA A 46 19.37 -6.53 -12.93
N PRO A 47 18.49 -5.52 -12.95
CA PRO A 47 17.24 -5.57 -13.70
C PRO A 47 17.49 -5.65 -15.22
N ARG A 48 16.53 -6.17 -15.98
CA ARG A 48 16.56 -6.15 -17.46
C ARG A 48 16.37 -4.75 -18.01
N GLY A 49 15.65 -3.88 -17.33
CA GLY A 49 15.42 -2.50 -17.69
C GLY A 49 14.90 -1.68 -16.53
N ILE A 50 14.93 -0.36 -16.68
CA ILE A 50 14.47 0.59 -15.68
C ILE A 50 13.36 1.45 -16.26
N LEU A 51 12.22 1.49 -15.57
CA LEU A 51 11.12 2.43 -15.81
C LEU A 51 11.19 3.54 -14.76
N VAL A 52 11.44 4.77 -15.17
CA VAL A 52 11.55 5.91 -14.25
C VAL A 52 10.30 6.78 -14.37
N VAL A 53 9.64 7.02 -13.27
CA VAL A 53 8.41 7.82 -13.21
C VAL A 53 8.49 8.87 -12.12
N GLY A 54 7.88 10.02 -12.36
CA GLY A 54 7.83 11.12 -11.39
C GLY A 54 7.03 12.29 -11.90
N GLY A 55 6.30 12.96 -11.00
CA GLY A 55 5.43 14.07 -11.32
C GLY A 55 6.15 15.34 -11.77
N ASP A 56 5.37 16.28 -12.32
CA ASP A 56 5.85 17.55 -12.85
C ASP A 56 6.44 18.50 -11.78
N GLY A 57 6.08 18.30 -10.51
CA GLY A 57 6.62 19.05 -9.36
C GLY A 57 7.98 18.56 -8.85
N TYR A 58 8.56 17.52 -9.45
CA TYR A 58 9.85 16.98 -9.03
C TYR A 58 11.00 17.89 -9.48
N SER A 59 11.77 18.42 -8.53
CA SER A 59 12.83 19.42 -8.78
C SER A 59 14.25 18.83 -8.81
N GLU A 60 14.45 17.61 -8.35
CA GLU A 60 15.78 17.01 -8.25
C GLU A 60 16.29 16.43 -9.58
N PRO A 61 17.61 16.33 -9.78
CA PRO A 61 18.18 15.78 -11.00
C PRO A 61 17.84 14.30 -11.18
N PHE A 62 17.85 13.84 -12.43
CA PHE A 62 17.66 12.43 -12.76
C PHE A 62 18.79 11.58 -12.16
N PRO A 63 18.49 10.40 -11.58
CA PRO A 63 19.49 9.55 -10.97
C PRO A 63 20.51 9.03 -12.00
N LYS A 64 21.73 9.54 -11.96
CA LYS A 64 22.81 9.15 -12.88
C LYS A 64 23.13 7.66 -12.80
N ALA A 65 22.94 7.05 -11.64
CA ALA A 65 23.11 5.60 -11.44
C ALA A 65 22.23 4.76 -12.38
N ALA A 66 21.00 5.23 -12.67
CA ALA A 66 20.12 4.54 -13.61
C ALA A 66 20.66 4.53 -15.05
N LEU A 67 21.36 5.62 -15.46
CA LEU A 67 22.00 5.73 -16.78
C LEU A 67 23.31 4.91 -16.86
N ALA A 68 23.99 4.76 -15.72
CA ALA A 68 25.31 4.10 -15.65
C ALA A 68 25.24 2.55 -15.68
N LEU A 69 24.06 1.95 -15.47
CA LEU A 69 23.89 0.49 -15.47
C LEU A 69 23.99 -0.15 -16.86
N GLY A 70 23.86 0.62 -17.95
CA GLY A 70 23.91 0.11 -19.31
C GLY A 70 22.71 -0.77 -19.72
N VAL A 71 21.64 -0.77 -18.94
CA VAL A 71 20.36 -1.41 -19.28
C VAL A 71 19.40 -0.40 -19.91
N PRO A 72 18.36 -0.83 -20.67
CA PRO A 72 17.37 0.08 -21.22
C PRO A 72 16.68 0.91 -20.15
N VAL A 73 16.44 2.20 -20.44
CA VAL A 73 15.72 3.11 -19.55
C VAL A 73 14.55 3.72 -20.30
N LEU A 74 13.36 3.64 -19.70
CA LEU A 74 12.17 4.37 -20.12
C LEU A 74 11.79 5.38 -19.03
N ALA A 75 11.80 6.66 -19.36
CA ALA A 75 11.40 7.73 -18.45
C ALA A 75 10.08 8.36 -18.91
N LEU A 76 9.12 8.56 -17.97
CA LEU A 76 7.79 9.07 -18.26
C LEU A 76 7.52 10.41 -17.55
N GLY A 77 6.81 11.32 -18.23
CA GLY A 77 6.38 12.60 -17.69
C GLY A 77 7.54 13.48 -17.23
N GLY A 78 7.51 13.94 -16.00
CA GLY A 78 8.58 14.77 -15.41
C GLY A 78 9.94 14.08 -15.38
N ALA A 79 9.99 12.76 -15.23
CA ALA A 79 11.23 11.99 -15.26
C ALA A 79 11.88 12.03 -16.66
N ALA A 80 11.09 12.03 -17.73
CA ALA A 80 11.61 12.16 -19.09
C ALA A 80 12.36 13.48 -19.28
N ARG A 81 11.75 14.60 -18.87
CA ARG A 81 12.40 15.91 -18.91
C ARG A 81 13.73 15.92 -18.16
N ARG A 82 13.75 15.38 -16.95
CA ARG A 82 14.98 15.33 -16.14
C ARG A 82 16.06 14.44 -16.77
N MET A 83 15.65 13.35 -17.40
CA MET A 83 16.58 12.48 -18.10
C MET A 83 17.29 13.22 -19.23
N ILE A 84 16.54 13.88 -20.12
CA ILE A 84 17.13 14.56 -21.28
C ILE A 84 18.00 15.76 -20.87
N GLU A 85 17.57 16.54 -19.85
CA GLU A 85 18.38 17.62 -19.26
C GLU A 85 19.71 17.08 -18.67
N THR A 86 19.66 15.94 -18.00
CA THR A 86 20.86 15.27 -17.45
C THR A 86 21.80 14.78 -18.55
N CYS A 87 21.25 14.44 -19.72
CA CYS A 87 22.02 14.08 -20.92
C CYS A 87 22.53 15.28 -21.70
N GLY A 88 22.29 16.52 -21.25
CA GLY A 88 22.84 17.73 -21.84
C GLY A 88 21.89 18.52 -22.73
N ALA A 89 20.61 18.19 -22.77
CA ALA A 89 19.61 18.97 -23.49
C ALA A 89 19.46 20.38 -22.91
N VAL A 90 19.26 21.34 -23.80
CA VAL A 90 18.93 22.72 -23.44
C VAL A 90 17.43 22.92 -23.65
N SER A 91 16.73 23.39 -22.61
CA SER A 91 15.29 23.68 -22.69
C SER A 91 15.04 24.92 -23.59
N GLU A 92 14.09 24.78 -24.49
CA GLU A 92 13.58 25.84 -25.36
C GLU A 92 12.28 26.46 -24.81
N GLY A 93 11.82 26.01 -23.68
CA GLY A 93 10.61 26.47 -23.00
C GLY A 93 9.43 25.52 -23.09
N ILE A 94 8.30 25.94 -22.55
CA ILE A 94 7.04 25.14 -22.54
C ILE A 94 6.34 25.32 -23.88
N LEU A 95 6.06 24.21 -24.58
CA LEU A 95 5.38 24.20 -25.87
C LEU A 95 3.88 23.89 -25.73
N LEU A 96 3.51 22.93 -24.87
CA LEU A 96 2.12 22.58 -24.56
C LEU A 96 1.93 22.50 -23.05
N LYS A 97 0.78 22.95 -22.57
CA LYS A 97 0.40 22.87 -21.17
C LYS A 97 -1.10 22.64 -21.02
N GLU A 98 -1.47 21.65 -20.21
CA GLU A 98 -2.86 21.34 -19.84
C GLU A 98 -3.81 21.21 -21.05
N GLN A 99 -3.35 20.52 -22.08
CA GLN A 99 -4.17 20.29 -23.28
C GLN A 99 -4.00 18.88 -23.84
N ALA A 100 -5.01 18.44 -24.62
CA ALA A 100 -4.93 17.24 -25.43
C ALA A 100 -4.38 17.55 -26.83
N SER A 101 -3.57 16.65 -27.38
CA SER A 101 -3.13 16.68 -28.78
C SER A 101 -2.99 15.26 -29.31
N GLN A 102 -3.22 15.08 -30.58
CA GLN A 102 -2.92 13.83 -31.28
C GLN A 102 -1.41 13.70 -31.49
N ILE A 103 -0.88 12.52 -31.23
CA ILE A 103 0.51 12.15 -31.45
C ILE A 103 0.59 11.19 -32.63
N THR A 104 1.51 11.43 -33.56
CA THR A 104 1.94 10.47 -34.55
C THR A 104 3.29 9.88 -34.12
N PHE A 105 3.33 8.54 -34.01
CA PHE A 105 4.53 7.82 -33.62
C PHE A 105 5.42 7.52 -34.85
N LYS A 106 6.71 7.75 -34.71
CA LYS A 106 7.71 7.36 -35.72
C LYS A 106 8.14 5.90 -35.51
N PRO A 107 8.64 5.22 -36.54
CA PRO A 107 9.12 3.85 -36.41
C PRO A 107 10.15 3.70 -35.28
N CYS A 108 9.75 2.95 -34.25
CA CYS A 108 10.55 2.71 -33.06
C CYS A 108 10.02 1.43 -32.38
N PRO A 109 10.87 0.51 -31.88
CA PRO A 109 10.39 -0.70 -31.20
C PRO A 109 9.43 -0.41 -30.04
N LEU A 110 9.56 0.76 -29.37
CA LEU A 110 8.68 1.18 -28.27
C LEU A 110 7.22 1.38 -28.73
N PHE A 111 7.00 1.83 -29.97
CA PHE A 111 5.70 2.14 -30.55
C PHE A 111 5.21 1.12 -31.57
N ASP A 112 5.81 -0.06 -31.60
CA ASP A 112 5.35 -1.10 -32.49
C ASP A 112 3.88 -1.43 -32.26
N GLN A 113 3.10 -1.55 -33.35
CA GLN A 113 1.64 -1.66 -33.38
C GLN A 113 0.86 -0.36 -33.08
N LEU A 114 1.55 0.77 -32.88
CA LEU A 114 0.93 2.08 -32.74
C LEU A 114 1.32 3.00 -33.91
N SER A 115 0.36 3.80 -34.38
CA SER A 115 0.61 4.81 -35.41
C SER A 115 0.26 6.21 -34.94
N GLU A 116 -0.88 6.36 -34.30
CA GLU A 116 -1.43 7.61 -33.79
C GLU A 116 -2.10 7.37 -32.43
N SER A 117 -2.17 8.40 -31.61
CA SER A 117 -2.84 8.36 -30.33
C SER A 117 -3.23 9.75 -29.85
N ASP A 118 -4.42 9.88 -29.25
CA ASP A 118 -4.83 11.08 -28.53
C ASP A 118 -4.27 11.06 -27.12
N ARG A 119 -3.55 12.12 -26.73
CA ARG A 119 -2.91 12.23 -25.41
C ARG A 119 -3.24 13.56 -24.75
N TYR A 120 -3.47 13.50 -23.44
CA TYR A 120 -3.47 14.68 -22.60
C TYR A 120 -2.06 14.93 -22.08
N PHE A 121 -1.61 16.16 -22.19
CA PHE A 121 -0.31 16.61 -21.70
C PHE A 121 -0.50 17.57 -20.54
N ALA A 122 -0.01 17.22 -19.36
CA ALA A 122 0.16 18.18 -18.29
C ALA A 122 1.16 19.26 -18.72
N ARG A 123 2.23 18.85 -19.42
CA ARG A 123 3.25 19.74 -19.95
C ARG A 123 4.11 19.04 -20.99
N VAL A 124 4.44 19.75 -22.08
CA VAL A 124 5.50 19.39 -23.02
C VAL A 124 6.50 20.54 -23.09
N ASP A 125 7.77 20.23 -22.85
CA ASP A 125 8.89 21.17 -23.04
C ASP A 125 9.59 20.89 -24.37
N GLY A 126 10.00 21.96 -25.07
CA GLY A 126 10.92 21.89 -26.18
C GLY A 126 12.36 21.70 -25.71
N PHE A 127 13.10 20.92 -26.47
CA PHE A 127 14.52 20.69 -26.19
C PHE A 127 15.34 20.68 -27.48
N ALA A 128 16.45 21.37 -27.47
CA ALA A 128 17.55 21.07 -28.37
C ALA A 128 18.11 19.71 -27.94
N LEU A 129 17.81 18.67 -28.73
CA LEU A 129 18.20 17.29 -28.40
C LEU A 129 19.73 17.15 -28.44
N PRO A 130 20.34 16.51 -27.42
CA PRO A 130 21.79 16.27 -27.42
C PRO A 130 22.17 15.21 -28.47
N GLU A 131 23.47 15.11 -28.75
CA GLU A 131 24.02 14.14 -29.70
C GLU A 131 23.58 12.69 -29.32
N GLY A 132 23.17 11.92 -30.32
CA GLY A 132 22.64 10.56 -30.19
C GLY A 132 21.13 10.48 -29.97
N PHE A 133 20.46 11.55 -29.53
CA PHE A 133 19.02 11.57 -29.38
C PHE A 133 18.27 11.98 -30.65
N VAL A 134 17.18 11.30 -30.92
CA VAL A 134 16.25 11.59 -32.03
C VAL A 134 14.82 11.71 -31.51
N SER A 135 14.03 12.54 -32.21
CA SER A 135 12.57 12.62 -31.98
C SER A 135 11.89 11.35 -32.51
N ILE A 136 11.12 10.68 -31.66
CA ILE A 136 10.37 9.43 -31.98
C ILE A 136 8.86 9.62 -32.02
N ALA A 137 8.33 10.82 -31.77
CA ALA A 137 6.93 11.16 -31.91
C ALA A 137 6.76 12.65 -32.27
N THR A 138 5.62 12.99 -32.89
CA THR A 138 5.29 14.38 -33.25
C THR A 138 3.83 14.67 -32.94
N THR A 139 3.52 15.81 -32.33
CA THR A 139 2.15 16.29 -32.14
C THR A 139 1.62 16.95 -33.41
N LEU A 140 0.29 17.22 -33.46
CA LEU A 140 -0.32 17.97 -34.57
C LEU A 140 0.31 19.37 -34.75
N GLU A 141 0.74 19.99 -33.65
CA GLU A 141 1.39 21.30 -33.67
C GLU A 141 2.86 21.22 -34.10
N GLY A 142 3.39 20.02 -34.36
CA GLY A 142 4.76 19.81 -34.84
C GLY A 142 5.81 19.67 -33.72
N PHE A 143 5.42 19.57 -32.45
CA PHE A 143 6.33 19.39 -31.32
C PHE A 143 6.71 17.92 -31.12
N SER A 144 7.87 17.69 -30.47
CA SER A 144 8.35 16.34 -30.14
C SER A 144 8.10 16.00 -28.66
N PRO A 145 7.02 15.29 -28.32
CA PRO A 145 6.75 14.87 -26.96
C PRO A 145 7.52 13.62 -26.53
N ALA A 146 8.25 12.98 -27.46
CA ALA A 146 9.01 11.77 -27.21
C ALA A 146 10.32 11.74 -27.98
N TYR A 147 11.36 11.23 -27.33
CA TYR A 147 12.71 11.16 -27.87
C TYR A 147 13.43 9.90 -27.39
N ALA A 148 14.43 9.43 -28.15
CA ALA A 148 15.24 8.29 -27.77
C ALA A 148 16.68 8.43 -28.22
N ASP A 149 17.59 7.85 -27.45
CA ASP A 149 18.89 7.42 -27.90
C ASP A 149 18.83 5.89 -28.10
N LEU A 150 18.75 5.48 -29.36
CA LEU A 150 18.52 4.08 -29.72
C LEU A 150 19.74 3.20 -29.45
N GLU A 151 20.95 3.76 -29.50
CA GLU A 151 22.20 3.05 -29.24
C GLU A 151 22.33 2.74 -27.74
N ARG A 152 22.13 3.76 -26.89
CA ARG A 152 22.13 3.60 -25.43
C ARG A 152 20.83 3.02 -24.86
N ARG A 153 19.80 2.85 -25.71
CA ARG A 153 18.45 2.39 -25.33
C ARG A 153 17.80 3.23 -24.25
N LEU A 154 17.90 4.57 -24.38
CA LEU A 154 17.28 5.56 -23.50
C LEU A 154 16.04 6.14 -24.19
N TYR A 155 14.89 6.07 -23.53
CA TYR A 155 13.61 6.53 -24.06
C TYR A 155 12.96 7.51 -23.10
N GLY A 156 12.51 8.67 -23.61
CA GLY A 156 11.80 9.69 -22.83
C GLY A 156 10.45 10.02 -23.46
N LEU A 157 9.38 9.87 -22.69
CA LEU A 157 8.02 10.24 -23.08
C LEU A 157 7.51 11.32 -22.11
N GLN A 158 7.17 12.51 -22.61
CA GLN A 158 6.65 13.61 -21.81
C GLN A 158 5.14 13.44 -21.48
N PHE A 159 4.63 12.23 -21.59
CA PHE A 159 3.29 11.81 -21.21
C PHE A 159 3.34 10.49 -20.42
N TYR A 160 2.24 10.16 -19.77
CA TYR A 160 2.12 8.91 -19.02
C TYR A 160 1.26 7.90 -19.77
N ALA A 161 1.55 6.62 -19.56
CA ALA A 161 0.73 5.51 -19.98
C ALA A 161 -0.39 5.29 -18.93
N GLU A 162 -1.48 6.08 -18.97
CA GLU A 162 -2.55 6.08 -17.95
C GLU A 162 -3.31 4.75 -17.84
N SER A 163 -4.02 4.54 -16.70
CA SER A 163 -4.62 3.23 -16.37
C SER A 163 -5.66 2.71 -17.35
N ASN A 164 -6.40 3.60 -18.01
CA ASN A 164 -7.42 3.24 -18.98
C ASN A 164 -6.98 3.41 -20.43
N ASP A 165 -5.68 3.56 -20.65
CA ASP A 165 -5.09 3.80 -21.95
C ASP A 165 -4.56 2.49 -22.57
N PRO A 166 -5.22 1.94 -23.61
CA PRO A 166 -4.76 0.72 -24.28
C PRO A 166 -3.37 0.87 -24.89
N ASP A 167 -3.07 2.03 -25.49
CA ASP A 167 -1.77 2.29 -26.12
C ASP A 167 -0.66 2.37 -25.06
N GLY A 168 -0.95 2.92 -23.88
CA GLY A 168 -0.02 2.91 -22.76
C GLY A 168 0.36 1.49 -22.32
N ALA A 169 -0.58 0.56 -22.36
CA ALA A 169 -0.32 -0.85 -22.11
C ALA A 169 0.61 -1.45 -23.19
N VAL A 170 0.38 -1.12 -24.46
CA VAL A 170 1.24 -1.56 -25.59
C VAL A 170 2.66 -0.99 -25.46
N ILE A 171 2.80 0.29 -25.13
CA ILE A 171 4.11 0.94 -24.91
C ILE A 171 4.90 0.22 -23.80
N LEU A 172 4.26 -0.05 -22.67
CA LEU A 172 4.90 -0.74 -21.55
C LEU A 172 5.28 -2.19 -21.90
N SER A 173 4.42 -2.91 -22.62
CA SER A 173 4.71 -4.25 -23.10
C SER A 173 5.88 -4.28 -24.09
N ASN A 174 5.88 -3.36 -25.07
CA ASN A 174 6.99 -3.22 -26.02
C ASN A 174 8.31 -2.90 -25.34
N PHE A 175 8.28 -2.02 -24.31
CA PHE A 175 9.48 -1.76 -23.52
C PHE A 175 9.97 -3.01 -22.81
N ALA A 176 9.09 -3.70 -22.09
CA ALA A 176 9.47 -4.90 -21.33
C ALA A 176 9.95 -6.04 -22.23
N GLU A 177 9.18 -6.37 -23.27
CA GLU A 177 9.44 -7.53 -24.11
C GLU A 177 10.49 -7.24 -25.21
N LYS A 178 10.25 -6.22 -26.04
CA LYS A 178 11.07 -6.00 -27.25
C LYS A 178 12.38 -5.27 -26.96
N ILE A 179 12.37 -4.37 -25.97
CA ILE A 179 13.55 -3.57 -25.64
C ILE A 179 14.37 -4.20 -24.52
N CYS A 180 13.74 -4.66 -23.45
CA CYS A 180 14.41 -5.25 -22.30
C CYS A 180 14.58 -6.77 -22.41
N GLY A 181 13.81 -7.45 -23.28
CA GLY A 181 13.84 -8.91 -23.44
C GLY A 181 13.25 -9.66 -22.24
N CYS A 182 12.31 -9.05 -21.51
CA CYS A 182 11.59 -9.73 -20.44
C CYS A 182 10.54 -10.69 -20.99
N THR A 183 10.26 -11.74 -20.25
CA THR A 183 9.27 -12.76 -20.58
C THR A 183 8.00 -12.56 -19.78
N PRO A 184 6.78 -12.56 -20.38
CA PRO A 184 5.52 -12.35 -19.65
C PRO A 184 5.04 -13.64 -18.97
N ILE A 185 5.79 -14.12 -17.99
CA ILE A 185 5.53 -15.39 -17.28
C ILE A 185 5.11 -15.21 -15.82
N TRP A 186 5.24 -14.02 -15.25
CA TRP A 186 4.98 -13.81 -13.83
C TRP A 186 3.54 -14.13 -13.44
N THR A 187 3.38 -14.93 -12.40
CA THR A 187 2.11 -15.21 -11.73
C THR A 187 2.31 -15.29 -10.21
N ALA A 188 1.23 -15.13 -9.45
CA ALA A 188 1.29 -15.33 -7.99
C ALA A 188 1.72 -16.74 -7.60
N LYS A 189 1.49 -17.75 -8.47
CA LYS A 189 1.95 -19.12 -8.25
C LYS A 189 3.47 -19.22 -8.40
N ASP A 190 4.04 -18.63 -9.44
CA ASP A 190 5.50 -18.63 -9.66
C ASP A 190 6.20 -17.88 -8.52
N PHE A 191 5.63 -16.74 -8.10
CA PHE A 191 6.10 -16.02 -6.91
C PHE A 191 6.09 -16.92 -5.67
N LEU A 192 5.00 -17.66 -5.43
CA LEU A 192 4.90 -18.58 -4.29
C LEU A 192 6.02 -19.62 -4.29
N GLU A 193 6.28 -20.25 -5.43
CA GLU A 193 7.28 -21.30 -5.56
C GLU A 193 8.69 -20.76 -5.34
N GLU A 194 8.99 -19.59 -5.88
CA GLU A 194 10.29 -18.95 -5.71
C GLU A 194 10.52 -18.43 -4.29
N GLU A 195 9.51 -17.78 -3.70
CA GLU A 195 9.63 -17.22 -2.35
C GLU A 195 9.76 -18.35 -1.31
N VAL A 196 9.04 -19.46 -1.48
CA VAL A 196 9.21 -20.67 -0.65
C VAL A 196 10.66 -21.19 -0.75
N ARG A 197 11.24 -21.25 -1.94
CA ARG A 197 12.64 -21.66 -2.15
C ARG A 197 13.59 -20.69 -1.46
N TYR A 198 13.42 -19.38 -1.70
CA TYR A 198 14.25 -18.33 -1.08
C TYR A 198 14.20 -18.39 0.45
N ILE A 199 13.02 -18.51 1.06
CA ILE A 199 12.87 -18.63 2.51
C ILE A 199 13.59 -19.87 3.02
N ARG A 200 13.44 -21.02 2.35
CA ARG A 200 14.14 -22.28 2.74
C ARG A 200 15.64 -22.14 2.72
N GLU A 201 16.20 -21.56 1.67
CA GLU A 201 17.64 -21.33 1.52
C GLU A 201 18.14 -20.34 2.57
N ARG A 202 17.39 -19.26 2.82
CA ARG A 202 17.75 -18.19 3.75
C ARG A 202 17.70 -18.64 5.21
N VAL A 203 16.65 -19.37 5.60
CA VAL A 203 16.43 -19.82 6.97
C VAL A 203 17.22 -21.11 7.27
N GLY A 204 17.46 -21.95 6.27
CA GLY A 204 18.14 -23.23 6.43
C GLY A 204 17.41 -24.11 7.46
N ASN A 205 18.13 -24.53 8.50
CA ASN A 205 17.59 -25.30 9.62
C ASN A 205 17.09 -24.43 10.79
N GLY A 206 17.23 -23.11 10.71
CA GLY A 206 16.81 -22.16 11.73
C GLY A 206 15.29 -22.09 11.90
N SER A 207 14.86 -21.34 12.90
CA SER A 207 13.45 -21.07 13.19
C SER A 207 13.17 -19.57 13.19
N ALA A 208 11.88 -19.19 13.12
CA ALA A 208 11.46 -17.82 12.99
C ALA A 208 10.30 -17.47 13.93
N LEU A 209 10.35 -16.25 14.49
CA LEU A 209 9.18 -15.60 15.10
C LEU A 209 8.55 -14.66 14.08
N MET A 210 7.23 -14.65 14.02
CA MET A 210 6.50 -13.79 13.10
C MET A 210 5.41 -13.01 13.82
N ALA A 211 5.47 -11.67 13.76
CA ALA A 211 4.39 -10.82 14.26
C ALA A 211 3.15 -10.93 13.38
N VAL A 212 2.00 -11.24 13.98
CA VAL A 212 0.72 -11.35 13.28
C VAL A 212 -0.33 -10.45 13.90
N SER A 213 -1.13 -9.80 13.04
CA SER A 213 -2.24 -8.92 13.46
C SER A 213 -3.61 -9.55 13.24
N GLY A 214 -3.68 -10.75 12.62
CA GLY A 214 -4.92 -11.34 12.16
C GLY A 214 -5.50 -10.68 10.90
N GLY A 215 -4.81 -9.72 10.30
CA GLY A 215 -5.13 -9.16 9.00
C GLY A 215 -4.71 -10.09 7.85
N VAL A 216 -5.29 -9.90 6.66
CA VAL A 216 -5.02 -10.75 5.49
C VAL A 216 -3.53 -10.84 5.16
N ASP A 217 -2.78 -9.73 5.28
CA ASP A 217 -1.36 -9.68 4.91
C ASP A 217 -0.51 -10.53 5.84
N SER A 218 -0.62 -10.31 7.15
CA SER A 218 0.12 -11.09 8.14
C SER A 218 -0.28 -12.57 8.14
N THR A 219 -1.55 -12.89 7.89
CA THR A 219 -2.02 -14.27 7.81
C THR A 219 -1.50 -14.97 6.55
N THR A 220 -1.53 -14.30 5.39
CA THR A 220 -0.96 -14.83 4.14
C THR A 220 0.55 -15.06 4.29
N CYS A 221 1.26 -14.12 4.91
CA CYS A 221 2.68 -14.26 5.18
C CYS A 221 2.99 -15.43 6.14
N ALA A 222 2.16 -15.64 7.17
CA ALA A 222 2.30 -16.77 8.09
C ALA A 222 2.11 -18.12 7.39
N LEU A 223 1.11 -18.22 6.50
CA LEU A 223 0.89 -19.41 5.67
C LEU A 223 2.07 -19.65 4.71
N LEU A 224 2.61 -18.62 4.10
CA LEU A 224 3.79 -18.70 3.24
C LEU A 224 5.01 -19.21 4.02
N MET A 225 5.27 -18.66 5.20
CA MET A 225 6.34 -19.11 6.09
C MET A 225 6.14 -20.56 6.51
N HIS A 226 4.92 -20.92 6.90
CA HIS A 226 4.60 -22.31 7.25
C HIS A 226 4.78 -23.27 6.06
N ARG A 227 4.39 -22.88 4.86
CA ARG A 227 4.65 -23.64 3.62
C ARG A 227 6.14 -23.84 3.36
N ALA A 228 6.96 -22.86 3.72
CA ALA A 228 8.41 -22.90 3.50
C ALA A 228 9.15 -23.71 4.56
N ILE A 229 8.92 -23.46 5.85
CA ILE A 229 9.70 -24.02 6.97
C ILE A 229 8.89 -24.84 7.98
N GLY A 230 7.59 -25.03 7.74
CA GLY A 230 6.71 -25.85 8.59
C GLY A 230 6.61 -25.33 10.02
N GLU A 231 6.63 -26.22 10.99
CA GLU A 231 6.49 -25.93 12.42
C GLU A 231 7.63 -25.05 13.01
N ARG A 232 8.64 -24.71 12.22
CA ARG A 232 9.75 -23.85 12.64
C ARG A 232 9.41 -22.35 12.59
N VAL A 233 8.19 -21.96 12.15
CA VAL A 233 7.64 -20.64 12.33
C VAL A 233 6.68 -20.64 13.50
N THR A 234 6.84 -19.68 14.42
CA THR A 234 5.93 -19.40 15.52
C THR A 234 5.36 -18.01 15.36
N CYS A 235 4.04 -17.92 15.26
CA CYS A 235 3.32 -16.65 15.17
C CYS A 235 3.21 -16.01 16.55
N VAL A 236 3.33 -14.68 16.62
CA VAL A 236 3.16 -13.89 17.85
C VAL A 236 2.03 -12.89 17.63
N PHE A 237 0.95 -13.06 18.35
CA PHE A 237 -0.19 -12.16 18.36
C PHE A 237 -0.20 -11.36 19.66
N VAL A 238 -0.20 -10.04 19.55
CA VAL A 238 -0.30 -9.13 20.70
C VAL A 238 -1.70 -8.53 20.73
N ASP A 239 -2.49 -8.94 21.71
CA ASP A 239 -3.76 -8.29 22.02
C ASP A 239 -3.48 -6.99 22.77
N THR A 240 -3.54 -5.88 22.07
CA THR A 240 -3.27 -4.54 22.61
C THR A 240 -4.42 -3.97 23.44
N GLY A 241 -5.55 -4.69 23.55
CA GLY A 241 -6.77 -4.13 24.12
C GLY A 241 -7.43 -3.04 23.26
N LEU A 242 -6.91 -2.75 22.06
CA LEU A 242 -7.42 -1.73 21.13
C LEU A 242 -8.19 -2.35 19.95
N LEU A 243 -8.46 -3.64 20.00
CA LEU A 243 -9.16 -4.38 18.97
C LEU A 243 -10.69 -4.21 19.09
N ARG A 244 -11.39 -4.56 18.01
CA ARG A 244 -12.86 -4.65 17.99
C ARG A 244 -13.36 -5.78 18.92
N SER A 245 -14.64 -5.75 19.21
CA SER A 245 -15.26 -6.80 19.99
C SER A 245 -15.08 -8.18 19.34
N GLY A 246 -14.60 -9.19 20.09
CA GLY A 246 -14.41 -10.56 19.64
C GLY A 246 -13.25 -10.79 18.67
N GLU A 247 -12.52 -9.74 18.27
CA GLU A 247 -11.48 -9.85 17.25
C GLU A 247 -10.27 -10.65 17.71
N ALA A 248 -9.84 -10.48 18.97
CA ALA A 248 -8.72 -11.24 19.53
C ALA A 248 -9.02 -12.74 19.59
N GLU A 249 -10.23 -13.11 20.01
CA GLU A 249 -10.68 -14.51 20.02
C GLU A 249 -10.75 -15.10 18.61
N GLN A 250 -11.28 -14.31 17.65
CA GLN A 250 -11.32 -14.74 16.25
C GLN A 250 -9.91 -15.00 15.70
N VAL A 251 -8.91 -14.15 16.02
CA VAL A 251 -7.53 -14.37 15.59
C VAL A 251 -6.99 -15.68 16.16
N ARG A 252 -7.15 -15.93 17.46
CA ARG A 252 -6.72 -17.17 18.09
C ARG A 252 -7.35 -18.38 17.43
N ASN A 253 -8.69 -18.38 17.29
CA ASN A 253 -9.42 -19.49 16.68
C ASN A 253 -8.99 -19.74 15.23
N THR A 254 -8.72 -18.67 14.48
CA THR A 254 -8.24 -18.80 13.09
C THR A 254 -6.84 -19.42 13.05
N PHE A 255 -5.88 -18.89 13.80
CA PHE A 255 -4.49 -19.35 13.70
C PHE A 255 -4.32 -20.77 14.24
N GLU A 256 -4.84 -21.06 15.43
CA GLU A 256 -4.67 -22.36 16.10
C GLU A 256 -5.68 -23.39 15.58
N GLY A 257 -6.96 -22.98 15.41
CA GLY A 257 -8.04 -23.93 15.07
C GLY A 257 -8.15 -24.19 13.57
N GLU A 258 -8.27 -23.13 12.73
CA GLU A 258 -8.54 -23.31 11.31
C GLU A 258 -7.26 -23.54 10.49
N LEU A 259 -6.17 -22.83 10.81
CA LEU A 259 -4.92 -22.88 10.05
C LEU A 259 -3.87 -23.82 10.66
N GLY A 260 -4.04 -24.28 11.90
CA GLY A 260 -3.11 -25.17 12.58
C GLY A 260 -1.71 -24.59 12.78
N LEU A 261 -1.59 -23.26 12.93
CA LEU A 261 -0.33 -22.57 13.10
C LEU A 261 0.00 -22.41 14.59
N LYS A 262 1.28 -22.52 14.95
CA LYS A 262 1.74 -22.21 16.31
C LYS A 262 1.54 -20.74 16.61
N LEU A 263 0.83 -20.42 17.71
CA LEU A 263 0.54 -19.06 18.12
C LEU A 263 0.96 -18.82 19.58
N ILE A 264 1.75 -17.77 19.79
CA ILE A 264 1.95 -17.16 21.11
C ILE A 264 1.01 -15.97 21.17
N SER A 265 0.07 -15.99 22.12
CA SER A 265 -0.87 -14.88 22.33
C SER A 265 -0.48 -14.11 23.58
N VAL A 266 -0.17 -12.83 23.43
CA VAL A 266 0.23 -11.94 24.53
C VAL A 266 -0.92 -10.98 24.81
N ASP A 267 -1.48 -11.02 26.02
CA ASP A 267 -2.42 -10.00 26.49
C ASP A 267 -1.65 -8.79 27.00
N ALA A 268 -1.81 -7.67 26.31
CA ALA A 268 -1.14 -6.41 26.62
C ALA A 268 -2.13 -5.25 26.82
N GLY A 269 -3.42 -5.53 26.98
CA GLY A 269 -4.47 -4.52 27.08
C GLY A 269 -4.23 -3.50 28.18
N ASP A 270 -4.05 -3.94 29.42
CA ASP A 270 -3.79 -3.07 30.57
C ASP A 270 -2.49 -2.27 30.41
N ARG A 271 -1.46 -2.93 29.92
CA ARG A 271 -0.16 -2.33 29.66
C ARG A 271 -0.26 -1.21 28.64
N MET A 272 -0.98 -1.44 27.53
CA MET A 272 -1.19 -0.46 26.47
C MET A 272 -2.02 0.73 26.96
N LEU A 273 -3.12 0.50 27.67
CA LEU A 273 -3.96 1.55 28.24
C LEU A 273 -3.20 2.42 29.24
N ASN A 274 -2.36 1.82 30.07
CA ASN A 274 -1.51 2.56 31.01
C ASN A 274 -0.51 3.48 30.28
N ARG A 275 0.02 3.04 29.14
CA ARG A 275 0.93 3.85 28.30
C ARG A 275 0.21 4.99 27.59
N LEU A 276 -1.07 4.81 27.24
CA LEU A 276 -1.92 5.80 26.59
C LEU A 276 -2.58 6.81 27.54
N ARG A 277 -2.42 6.65 28.86
CA ARG A 277 -3.01 7.55 29.84
C ARG A 277 -2.53 8.99 29.63
N GLY A 278 -3.48 9.93 29.47
CA GLY A 278 -3.21 11.33 29.19
C GLY A 278 -2.75 11.67 27.78
N VAL A 279 -2.57 10.67 26.91
CA VAL A 279 -2.16 10.89 25.51
C VAL A 279 -3.40 11.21 24.66
N ILE A 280 -3.42 12.41 24.09
CA ILE A 280 -4.57 12.94 23.34
C ILE A 280 -4.22 13.05 21.84
N GLU A 281 -3.00 13.50 21.53
CA GLU A 281 -2.57 13.79 20.17
C GLU A 281 -2.45 12.53 19.32
N PRO A 282 -3.01 12.52 18.09
CA PRO A 282 -3.06 11.33 17.23
C PRO A 282 -1.69 10.75 16.88
N THR A 283 -0.73 11.61 16.56
CA THR A 283 0.63 11.19 16.22
C THR A 283 1.32 10.56 17.44
N GLU A 284 1.13 11.14 18.62
CA GLU A 284 1.69 10.61 19.85
C GLU A 284 1.06 9.25 20.22
N LYS A 285 -0.28 9.11 20.08
CA LYS A 285 -0.95 7.80 20.26
C LYS A 285 -0.33 6.72 19.38
N ARG A 286 -0.15 7.01 18.07
CA ARG A 286 0.46 6.07 17.12
C ARG A 286 1.88 5.68 17.55
N GLN A 287 2.68 6.67 17.97
CA GLN A 287 4.05 6.45 18.41
C GLN A 287 4.11 5.59 19.68
N VAL A 288 3.32 5.93 20.71
CA VAL A 288 3.26 5.18 21.98
C VAL A 288 2.83 3.73 21.76
N ILE A 289 1.78 3.51 20.94
CA ILE A 289 1.30 2.16 20.62
C ILE A 289 2.37 1.37 19.91
N TYR A 290 3.02 1.96 18.92
CA TYR A 290 4.07 1.31 18.18
C TYR A 290 5.28 0.95 19.06
N GLU A 291 5.77 1.90 19.85
CA GLU A 291 6.91 1.67 20.76
C GLU A 291 6.64 0.56 21.76
N GLU A 292 5.44 0.53 22.33
CA GLU A 292 5.08 -0.48 23.30
C GLU A 292 4.88 -1.85 22.65
N TYR A 293 4.24 -1.90 21.46
CA TYR A 293 4.13 -3.12 20.67
C TYR A 293 5.50 -3.72 20.34
N MET A 294 6.46 -2.90 19.92
CA MET A 294 7.83 -3.36 19.61
C MET A 294 8.60 -3.84 20.84
N LYS A 295 8.35 -3.24 22.02
CA LYS A 295 8.94 -3.73 23.28
C LYS A 295 8.42 -5.12 23.63
N ILE A 296 7.12 -5.35 23.48
CA ILE A 296 6.49 -6.64 23.75
C ILE A 296 7.07 -7.70 22.81
N LEU A 297 7.17 -7.41 21.51
CA LEU A 297 7.80 -8.33 20.55
C LEU A 297 9.27 -8.66 20.90
N ALA A 298 10.02 -7.64 21.36
CA ALA A 298 11.40 -7.84 21.79
C ALA A 298 11.50 -8.67 23.08
N GLU A 299 10.52 -8.60 23.97
CA GLU A 299 10.42 -9.44 25.18
C GLU A 299 10.17 -10.90 24.78
N VAL A 300 9.17 -11.14 23.92
CA VAL A 300 8.90 -12.48 23.38
C VAL A 300 10.14 -13.04 22.66
N GLY A 301 10.82 -12.23 21.84
CA GLY A 301 12.06 -12.68 21.17
C GLY A 301 13.18 -13.07 22.12
N ARG A 302 13.27 -12.47 23.31
CA ARG A 302 14.25 -12.86 24.33
C ARG A 302 13.87 -14.16 25.07
N GLU A 303 12.57 -14.44 25.18
CA GLU A 303 12.06 -15.69 25.75
C GLU A 303 12.17 -16.86 24.80
N HIS A 304 12.38 -16.59 23.48
CA HIS A 304 12.50 -17.57 22.41
C HIS A 304 13.84 -17.46 21.66
N PRO A 305 14.99 -17.67 22.34
CA PRO A 305 16.31 -17.49 21.74
C PRO A 305 16.62 -18.49 20.61
N GLU A 306 15.84 -19.58 20.50
CA GLU A 306 15.91 -20.52 19.40
C GLU A 306 15.43 -19.93 18.07
N ALA A 307 14.62 -18.87 18.09
CA ALA A 307 14.16 -18.19 16.89
C ALA A 307 15.22 -17.22 16.38
N GLU A 308 15.89 -17.65 15.32
CA GLU A 308 16.99 -16.87 14.73
C GLU A 308 16.51 -15.73 13.83
N TYR A 309 15.31 -15.87 13.25
CA TYR A 309 14.75 -14.92 12.30
C TYR A 309 13.50 -14.23 12.84
N PHE A 310 13.33 -12.96 12.48
CA PHE A 310 12.11 -12.21 12.73
C PHE A 310 11.40 -11.90 11.40
N VAL A 311 10.09 -12.16 11.33
CA VAL A 311 9.30 -12.03 10.10
C VAL A 311 8.20 -11.00 10.28
N GLU A 312 8.05 -10.13 9.29
CA GLU A 312 6.98 -9.15 9.20
C GLU A 312 6.18 -9.32 7.90
N GLY A 313 4.87 -9.22 8.02
CA GLY A 313 3.95 -9.25 6.87
C GLY A 313 3.82 -7.89 6.20
N THR A 314 4.92 -7.19 6.00
CA THR A 314 4.97 -5.90 5.29
C THR A 314 4.59 -6.10 3.83
N ILE A 315 3.75 -5.23 3.27
CA ILE A 315 3.39 -5.20 1.84
C ILE A 315 3.84 -3.89 1.21
N TYR A 316 3.73 -3.76 -0.11
CA TYR A 316 4.25 -2.60 -0.81
C TYR A 316 3.62 -1.27 -0.36
N SER A 317 2.30 -1.24 -0.07
CA SER A 317 1.65 -0.03 0.46
C SER A 317 2.20 0.45 1.80
N ASP A 318 2.71 -0.46 2.64
CA ASP A 318 3.31 -0.11 3.93
C ASP A 318 4.67 0.56 3.72
N LEU A 319 5.44 0.14 2.69
CA LEU A 319 6.70 0.79 2.33
C LEU A 319 6.46 2.23 1.87
N LEU A 320 5.42 2.48 1.08
CA LEU A 320 5.05 3.84 0.65
C LEU A 320 4.65 4.73 1.84
N ALA A 321 3.89 4.18 2.79
CA ALA A 321 3.44 4.92 3.97
C ALA A 321 4.57 5.27 4.94
N ARG A 322 5.60 4.42 5.02
CA ARG A 322 6.76 4.62 5.92
C ARG A 322 7.72 5.70 5.44
N GLY A 323 7.80 5.98 4.14
CA GLY A 323 8.75 6.92 3.54
C GLY A 323 10.20 6.56 3.87
N SER A 324 11.07 7.59 3.98
CA SER A 324 12.51 7.40 4.34
C SER A 324 12.75 7.01 5.82
N SER A 325 11.70 6.77 6.61
CA SER A 325 11.82 6.41 8.04
C SER A 325 12.20 4.95 8.32
N ASP A 326 12.44 4.14 7.28
CA ASP A 326 12.92 2.75 7.41
C ASP A 326 14.15 2.59 8.35
N ALA A 327 14.95 3.66 8.50
CA ALA A 327 16.13 3.66 9.36
C ALA A 327 15.84 3.49 10.87
N VAL A 328 14.64 3.86 11.33
CA VAL A 328 14.27 3.77 12.76
C VAL A 328 13.83 2.35 13.13
N TYR A 329 13.20 1.64 12.19
CA TYR A 329 12.67 0.29 12.37
C TYR A 329 13.76 -0.79 12.29
N ALA A 330 14.78 -0.58 11.45
CA ALA A 330 15.84 -1.55 11.20
C ALA A 330 16.82 -1.76 12.37
N ARG A 331 16.84 -0.85 13.36
CA ARG A 331 17.90 -0.85 14.40
C ARG A 331 17.70 -1.85 15.54
N ARG A 332 16.56 -2.52 15.67
CA ARG A 332 16.26 -3.41 16.83
C ARG A 332 16.45 -4.89 16.54
N PHE A 333 16.44 -5.30 15.28
CA PHE A 333 16.76 -6.66 14.85
C PHE A 333 17.94 -6.62 13.89
N ASP A 334 18.80 -7.62 13.93
CA ASP A 334 19.85 -7.76 12.95
C ASP A 334 19.23 -7.74 11.54
N PRO A 335 19.61 -6.77 10.68
CA PRO A 335 19.04 -6.69 9.32
C PRO A 335 19.25 -8.00 8.53
N GLY A 336 20.31 -8.76 8.83
CA GLY A 336 20.58 -10.05 8.23
C GLY A 336 19.62 -11.17 8.63
N LYS A 337 18.88 -10.99 9.74
CA LYS A 337 17.94 -11.98 10.30
C LYS A 337 16.49 -11.54 10.23
N ARG A 338 16.17 -10.42 9.55
CA ARG A 338 14.82 -9.95 9.28
C ARG A 338 14.37 -10.44 7.91
N LEU A 339 13.12 -10.90 7.84
CA LEU A 339 12.46 -11.34 6.60
C LEU A 339 11.15 -10.58 6.40
N GLU A 340 10.91 -10.14 5.19
CA GLU A 340 9.67 -9.49 4.74
C GLU A 340 9.23 -10.14 3.41
N PRO A 341 8.73 -11.37 3.44
CA PRO A 341 8.54 -12.20 2.24
C PRO A 341 7.59 -11.60 1.21
N ILE A 342 6.59 -10.83 1.64
CA ILE A 342 5.55 -10.27 0.76
C ILE A 342 5.69 -8.77 0.54
N ARG A 343 6.85 -8.17 0.89
CA ARG A 343 7.07 -6.70 0.85
C ARG A 343 6.86 -6.06 -0.52
N MET A 344 7.06 -6.82 -1.58
CA MET A 344 6.94 -6.33 -2.95
C MET A 344 5.56 -6.61 -3.57
N LEU A 345 4.65 -7.25 -2.84
CA LEU A 345 3.30 -7.54 -3.33
C LEU A 345 2.33 -6.39 -3.08
N PHE A 346 1.42 -6.20 -4.04
CA PHE A 346 0.24 -5.37 -3.86
C PHE A 346 -0.86 -6.11 -3.10
N LYS A 347 -1.81 -5.38 -2.54
CA LYS A 347 -2.88 -5.95 -1.69
C LYS A 347 -3.74 -7.01 -2.38
N ASP A 348 -4.02 -6.84 -3.66
CA ASP A 348 -4.75 -7.80 -4.49
C ASP A 348 -3.92 -9.06 -4.76
N GLU A 349 -2.61 -8.92 -5.01
CA GLU A 349 -1.69 -10.06 -5.16
C GLU A 349 -1.56 -10.86 -3.86
N VAL A 350 -1.51 -10.18 -2.71
CA VAL A 350 -1.51 -10.85 -1.40
C VAL A 350 -2.78 -11.69 -1.19
N ARG A 351 -3.95 -11.18 -1.63
CA ARG A 351 -5.19 -11.95 -1.56
C ARG A 351 -5.17 -13.20 -2.44
N ILE A 352 -4.67 -13.06 -3.68
CA ILE A 352 -4.49 -14.20 -4.60
C ILE A 352 -3.51 -15.22 -4.01
N LEU A 353 -2.38 -14.75 -3.47
CA LEU A 353 -1.41 -15.60 -2.78
C LEU A 353 -2.02 -16.31 -1.57
N GLY A 354 -2.82 -15.59 -0.77
CA GLY A 354 -3.56 -16.18 0.36
C GLY A 354 -4.51 -17.30 -0.08
N GLU A 355 -5.26 -17.09 -1.15
CA GLU A 355 -6.16 -18.13 -1.71
C GLU A 355 -5.37 -19.36 -2.19
N LEU A 356 -4.22 -19.17 -2.85
CA LEU A 356 -3.32 -20.26 -3.27
C LEU A 356 -2.74 -21.03 -2.07
N LEU A 357 -2.56 -20.37 -0.94
CA LEU A 357 -2.08 -20.97 0.31
C LEU A 357 -3.21 -21.57 1.18
N GLY A 358 -4.46 -21.49 0.73
CA GLY A 358 -5.60 -22.04 1.43
C GLY A 358 -6.25 -21.11 2.46
N LEU A 359 -5.97 -19.79 2.41
CA LEU A 359 -6.65 -18.80 3.26
C LEU A 359 -8.16 -18.82 2.99
N PRO A 360 -9.01 -18.98 4.00
CA PRO A 360 -10.46 -18.93 3.83
C PRO A 360 -10.92 -17.61 3.20
N ARG A 361 -11.83 -17.68 2.21
CA ARG A 361 -12.32 -16.50 1.49
C ARG A 361 -12.89 -15.42 2.39
N ALA A 362 -13.53 -15.80 3.49
CA ALA A 362 -14.06 -14.88 4.48
C ALA A 362 -12.97 -14.00 5.12
N LEU A 363 -11.77 -14.57 5.34
CA LEU A 363 -10.61 -13.84 5.86
C LEU A 363 -9.94 -12.99 4.77
N ALA A 364 -9.83 -13.52 3.54
CA ALA A 364 -9.29 -12.77 2.40
C ALA A 364 -10.11 -11.51 2.07
N ALA A 365 -11.44 -11.57 2.27
CA ALA A 365 -12.37 -10.46 2.06
C ALA A 365 -12.50 -9.51 3.26
N ARG A 366 -11.81 -9.79 4.38
CA ARG A 366 -11.92 -8.99 5.60
C ARG A 366 -11.47 -7.54 5.36
N GLN A 367 -12.25 -6.60 5.90
CA GLN A 367 -11.92 -5.18 5.89
C GLN A 367 -10.61 -4.92 6.65
N SER A 368 -9.73 -4.10 6.05
CA SER A 368 -8.51 -3.65 6.73
C SER A 368 -8.83 -2.92 8.02
N PHE A 369 -8.04 -3.16 9.06
CA PHE A 369 -8.15 -2.51 10.35
C PHE A 369 -6.84 -1.74 10.63
N PRO A 370 -6.89 -0.52 11.19
CA PRO A 370 -5.68 0.27 11.39
C PRO A 370 -4.77 -0.36 12.45
N GLY A 371 -3.44 -0.26 12.26
CA GLY A 371 -2.45 -0.78 13.20
C GLY A 371 -2.62 -0.28 14.63
N PRO A 372 -2.91 1.03 14.86
CA PRO A 372 -3.20 1.55 16.20
C PRO A 372 -4.57 1.13 16.78
N GLY A 373 -5.34 0.33 16.06
CA GLY A 373 -6.63 -0.15 16.49
C GLY A 373 -7.68 0.96 16.69
N LEU A 374 -8.56 0.78 17.65
CA LEU A 374 -9.62 1.73 18.01
C LEU A 374 -9.09 3.03 18.62
N ALA A 375 -7.82 3.12 18.99
CA ALA A 375 -7.25 4.34 19.57
C ALA A 375 -7.36 5.55 18.63
N VAL A 376 -7.24 5.34 17.29
CA VAL A 376 -7.38 6.39 16.29
C VAL A 376 -8.84 6.67 15.89
N ARG A 377 -9.79 6.00 16.52
CA ARG A 377 -11.24 6.22 16.40
C ARG A 377 -11.87 6.69 17.71
N CYS A 378 -11.06 6.86 18.74
CA CYS A 378 -11.44 7.39 20.05
C CYS A 378 -10.84 8.78 20.22
N MET A 379 -11.64 9.83 20.08
CA MET A 379 -11.18 11.22 20.21
C MET A 379 -10.78 11.52 21.65
N GLY A 380 -9.77 12.39 21.83
CA GLY A 380 -9.22 12.68 23.14
C GLY A 380 -8.49 11.49 23.77
N GLU A 381 -8.45 11.42 25.10
CA GLU A 381 -7.81 10.31 25.83
C GLU A 381 -8.52 8.98 25.59
N VAL A 382 -7.74 7.92 25.44
CA VAL A 382 -8.23 6.54 25.28
C VAL A 382 -8.40 5.91 26.65
N THR A 383 -9.65 5.52 26.98
CA THR A 383 -9.97 4.84 28.25
C THR A 383 -10.78 3.57 27.98
N GLU A 384 -10.73 2.60 28.90
CA GLU A 384 -11.51 1.36 28.74
C GLU A 384 -13.01 1.65 28.59
N SER A 385 -13.56 2.61 29.34
CA SER A 385 -14.97 2.99 29.23
C SER A 385 -15.33 3.55 27.86
N LYS A 386 -14.48 4.39 27.26
CA LYS A 386 -14.67 4.91 25.90
C LYS A 386 -14.54 3.80 24.86
N LEU A 387 -13.56 2.91 25.01
CA LEU A 387 -13.39 1.77 24.10
C LEU A 387 -14.59 0.82 24.14
N ALA A 388 -15.15 0.58 25.31
CA ALA A 388 -16.37 -0.24 25.46
C ALA A 388 -17.56 0.34 24.70
N LEU A 389 -17.76 1.68 24.78
CA LEU A 389 -18.81 2.38 24.01
C LEU A 389 -18.54 2.27 22.51
N LEU A 390 -17.31 2.55 22.09
CA LEU A 390 -16.90 2.54 20.68
C LEU A 390 -17.03 1.13 20.07
N ARG A 391 -16.58 0.08 20.76
CA ARG A 391 -16.73 -1.32 20.30
C ARG A 391 -18.19 -1.68 20.04
N ARG A 392 -19.09 -1.30 20.94
CA ARG A 392 -20.53 -1.60 20.79
C ARG A 392 -21.14 -0.79 19.63
N ALA A 393 -20.83 0.50 19.50
CA ALA A 393 -21.32 1.35 18.41
C ALA A 393 -20.79 0.85 17.05
N ASP A 394 -19.51 0.51 16.95
CA ASP A 394 -18.89 -0.05 15.73
C ASP A 394 -19.54 -1.38 15.33
N ALA A 395 -19.80 -2.27 16.29
CA ALA A 395 -20.46 -3.56 16.05
C ALA A 395 -21.87 -3.37 15.46
N ILE A 396 -22.69 -2.48 16.05
CA ILE A 396 -24.04 -2.18 15.58
C ILE A 396 -24.00 -1.61 14.16
N PHE A 397 -23.13 -0.63 13.88
CA PHE A 397 -23.03 -0.03 12.56
C PHE A 397 -22.62 -1.03 11.50
N ARG A 398 -21.65 -1.88 11.79
CA ARG A 398 -21.19 -2.94 10.89
C ARG A 398 -22.29 -3.96 10.61
N GLU A 399 -23.05 -4.34 11.61
CA GLU A 399 -24.19 -5.24 11.45
C GLU A 399 -25.26 -4.65 10.54
N GLU A 400 -25.64 -3.37 10.74
CA GLU A 400 -26.63 -2.69 9.88
C GLU A 400 -26.16 -2.57 8.42
N ILE A 401 -24.86 -2.32 8.19
CA ILE A 401 -24.28 -2.32 6.83
C ILE A 401 -24.41 -3.70 6.18
N GLN A 402 -24.11 -4.76 6.90
CA GLN A 402 -24.20 -6.15 6.40
C GLN A 402 -25.67 -6.52 6.11
N LEU A 403 -26.58 -6.23 7.04
CA LEU A 403 -28.02 -6.49 6.86
C LEU A 403 -28.61 -5.72 5.66
N ALA A 404 -28.08 -4.53 5.36
CA ALA A 404 -28.47 -3.75 4.21
C ALA A 404 -27.74 -4.16 2.91
N GLY A 405 -26.84 -5.15 2.94
CA GLY A 405 -26.05 -5.60 1.79
C GLY A 405 -25.14 -4.54 1.18
N GLN A 406 -24.70 -3.55 1.99
CA GLN A 406 -23.82 -2.48 1.54
C GLN A 406 -22.34 -2.79 1.71
N ASP A 407 -22.00 -3.80 2.48
CA ASP A 407 -20.63 -4.26 2.76
C ASP A 407 -19.79 -4.53 1.50
N LYS A 408 -20.44 -5.04 0.43
CA LYS A 408 -19.79 -5.36 -0.86
C LYS A 408 -19.41 -4.12 -1.69
N LYS A 409 -20.02 -2.95 -1.37
CA LYS A 409 -19.78 -1.69 -2.10
C LYS A 409 -18.81 -0.77 -1.38
N LEU A 410 -18.42 -1.12 -0.17
CA LEU A 410 -17.63 -0.28 0.72
C LEU A 410 -16.28 -0.95 1.02
N THR A 411 -15.24 -0.14 0.99
CA THR A 411 -13.88 -0.59 1.35
C THR A 411 -13.64 -0.48 2.86
N ARG A 412 -14.15 0.59 3.48
CA ARG A 412 -14.06 0.80 4.93
C ARG A 412 -15.35 1.43 5.46
N TYR A 413 -15.77 0.97 6.63
CA TYR A 413 -16.88 1.55 7.40
C TYR A 413 -16.68 1.27 8.88
N PHE A 414 -16.91 2.27 9.71
CA PHE A 414 -16.61 2.23 11.13
C PHE A 414 -17.30 3.35 11.91
N ALA A 415 -17.36 3.18 13.23
CA ALA A 415 -17.77 4.20 14.17
C ALA A 415 -16.53 4.92 14.76
N ILE A 416 -16.74 6.17 15.17
CA ILE A 416 -15.78 7.02 15.87
C ILE A 416 -16.47 7.55 17.11
N LEU A 417 -15.83 7.50 18.26
CA LEU A 417 -16.32 8.13 19.46
C LEU A 417 -15.73 9.54 19.56
N ASP A 418 -16.57 10.55 19.33
CA ASP A 418 -16.19 11.94 19.49
C ASP A 418 -16.17 12.32 20.97
N ASP A 419 -15.23 13.17 21.40
CA ASP A 419 -15.12 13.62 22.79
C ASP A 419 -16.17 14.68 23.17
N THR A 420 -16.92 15.18 22.18
CA THR A 420 -18.01 16.13 22.36
C THR A 420 -19.14 15.51 23.17
N ARG A 421 -19.54 16.22 24.24
CA ARG A 421 -20.69 15.85 25.08
C ARG A 421 -21.93 16.63 24.67
N THR A 422 -22.96 15.90 24.27
CA THR A 422 -24.26 16.49 23.85
C THR A 422 -25.34 16.26 24.90
N VAL A 423 -26.33 17.16 24.92
CA VAL A 423 -27.50 17.00 25.77
C VAL A 423 -28.54 16.14 25.04
N GLY A 424 -29.09 15.18 25.75
CA GLY A 424 -30.13 14.28 25.24
C GLY A 424 -31.09 13.85 26.35
N ARG A 425 -31.99 12.92 26.04
CA ARG A 425 -32.91 12.31 27.00
C ARG A 425 -32.81 10.79 26.93
N ARG A 426 -32.71 10.13 28.08
CA ARG A 426 -32.78 8.69 28.23
C ARG A 426 -33.79 8.33 29.31
N LEU A 427 -34.83 7.57 28.95
CA LEU A 427 -35.93 7.17 29.86
C LEU A 427 -36.54 8.39 30.59
N GLY A 428 -36.73 9.51 29.88
CA GLY A 428 -37.30 10.73 30.44
C GLY A 428 -36.31 11.64 31.21
N VAL A 429 -35.10 11.16 31.51
CA VAL A 429 -34.08 11.93 32.23
C VAL A 429 -33.15 12.63 31.24
N THR A 430 -32.81 13.89 31.50
CA THR A 430 -31.82 14.63 30.72
C THR A 430 -30.43 14.05 30.97
N THR A 431 -29.69 13.73 29.91
CA THR A 431 -28.34 13.17 29.95
C THR A 431 -27.37 14.09 29.22
N ARG A 432 -26.08 13.98 29.59
CA ARG A 432 -24.97 14.59 28.86
C ARG A 432 -23.98 13.49 28.49
N GLU A 433 -24.09 12.99 27.25
CA GLU A 433 -23.40 11.81 26.75
C GLU A 433 -22.57 12.14 25.49
N TYR A 434 -21.75 11.21 25.04
CA TYR A 434 -20.90 11.37 23.86
C TYR A 434 -21.69 11.44 22.55
N ALA A 435 -21.09 12.09 21.57
CA ALA A 435 -21.48 11.93 20.16
C ALA A 435 -20.70 10.76 19.55
N CYS A 436 -21.35 10.07 18.60
CA CYS A 436 -20.75 9.03 17.79
C CYS A 436 -20.85 9.45 16.31
N VAL A 437 -19.75 9.35 15.59
CA VAL A 437 -19.71 9.63 14.17
C VAL A 437 -19.57 8.31 13.42
N LEU A 438 -20.41 8.14 12.38
CA LEU A 438 -20.32 7.01 11.47
C LEU A 438 -19.63 7.46 10.20
N ARG A 439 -18.71 6.67 9.68
CA ARG A 439 -18.04 6.93 8.41
C ARG A 439 -18.02 5.67 7.57
N ALA A 440 -18.30 5.84 6.27
CA ALA A 440 -18.14 4.79 5.28
C ALA A 440 -17.51 5.36 4.01
N VAL A 441 -16.61 4.60 3.40
CA VAL A 441 -15.93 4.97 2.15
C VAL A 441 -15.86 3.79 1.20
N GLY A 442 -16.03 4.06 -0.09
CA GLY A 442 -15.75 3.15 -1.20
C GLY A 442 -14.43 3.52 -1.87
N GLU A 443 -13.82 2.59 -2.56
CA GLU A 443 -12.63 2.82 -3.36
C GLU A 443 -13.00 3.30 -4.76
N GLN A 444 -12.30 4.33 -5.24
CA GLN A 444 -12.41 4.84 -6.60
C GLN A 444 -11.01 4.90 -7.22
N GLY A 445 -10.63 3.85 -7.98
CA GLY A 445 -9.27 3.72 -8.53
C GLY A 445 -8.23 3.30 -7.49
N LEU A 446 -6.95 3.51 -7.80
CA LEU A 446 -5.82 2.87 -7.11
C LEU A 446 -5.46 3.44 -5.72
N ALA A 447 -5.87 4.67 -5.40
CA ALA A 447 -5.52 5.34 -4.14
C ALA A 447 -6.54 6.41 -3.71
N SER A 448 -7.68 6.51 -4.37
CA SER A 448 -8.72 7.48 -4.03
C SER A 448 -9.93 6.79 -3.41
N TYR A 449 -10.51 7.45 -2.43
CA TYR A 449 -11.71 7.00 -1.74
C TYR A 449 -12.85 7.97 -1.99
N THR A 450 -14.07 7.44 -2.14
CA THR A 450 -15.29 8.23 -2.18
C THR A 450 -16.11 8.01 -0.93
N VAL A 451 -16.87 9.02 -0.52
CA VAL A 451 -17.83 8.89 0.58
C VAL A 451 -18.88 7.84 0.22
N GLY A 452 -19.11 6.90 1.10
CA GLY A 452 -20.12 5.85 0.95
C GLY A 452 -21.52 6.45 0.95
N LYS A 453 -22.28 6.24 -0.13
CA LYS A 453 -23.70 6.64 -0.20
C LYS A 453 -24.55 5.54 0.41
N LEU A 454 -24.89 5.68 1.69
CA LEU A 454 -25.70 4.72 2.44
C LEU A 454 -27.20 5.08 2.35
N PRO A 455 -28.10 4.09 2.33
CA PRO A 455 -29.53 4.33 2.46
C PRO A 455 -29.87 5.06 3.76
N TYR A 456 -30.66 6.12 3.67
CA TYR A 456 -30.97 6.96 4.83
C TYR A 456 -31.70 6.19 5.94
N ASP A 457 -32.64 5.33 5.58
CA ASP A 457 -33.36 4.45 6.51
C ASP A 457 -32.46 3.49 7.27
N MET A 458 -31.37 3.02 6.64
CA MET A 458 -30.35 2.21 7.32
C MET A 458 -29.57 3.05 8.34
N LEU A 459 -29.20 4.30 7.97
CA LEU A 459 -28.53 5.22 8.90
C LEU A 459 -29.42 5.56 10.09
N GLU A 460 -30.74 5.79 9.89
CA GLU A 460 -31.71 6.00 10.97
C GLU A 460 -31.80 4.78 11.91
N ARG A 461 -31.88 3.57 11.35
CA ARG A 461 -31.88 2.34 12.17
C ARG A 461 -30.59 2.20 12.98
N ALA A 462 -29.44 2.39 12.34
CA ALA A 462 -28.15 2.32 13.03
C ALA A 462 -28.06 3.35 14.18
N ALA A 463 -28.45 4.60 13.93
CA ALA A 463 -28.47 5.65 14.91
C ALA A 463 -29.41 5.34 16.09
N ALA A 464 -30.64 4.89 15.79
CA ALA A 464 -31.63 4.53 16.80
C ALA A 464 -31.14 3.36 17.68
N ARG A 465 -30.53 2.34 17.07
CA ARG A 465 -29.94 1.21 17.79
C ARG A 465 -28.78 1.65 18.68
N ILE A 466 -27.82 2.43 18.16
CA ILE A 466 -26.67 2.92 18.93
C ILE A 466 -27.15 3.71 20.15
N ILE A 467 -28.07 4.66 19.98
CA ILE A 467 -28.59 5.47 21.08
C ILE A 467 -29.32 4.59 22.11
N ARG A 468 -30.10 3.61 21.69
CA ARG A 468 -30.84 2.71 22.58
C ARG A 468 -29.92 1.72 23.31
N GLU A 469 -29.00 1.07 22.58
CA GLU A 469 -28.27 -0.10 23.04
C GLU A 469 -26.90 0.26 23.64
N VAL A 470 -26.40 1.50 23.47
CA VAL A 470 -25.11 1.95 23.98
C VAL A 470 -25.31 3.15 24.93
N PRO A 471 -25.68 2.92 26.21
CA PRO A 471 -25.72 3.97 27.21
C PRO A 471 -24.38 4.69 27.32
N GLY A 472 -24.39 6.01 27.22
CA GLY A 472 -23.19 6.86 27.13
C GLY A 472 -23.04 7.54 25.77
N ILE A 473 -23.88 7.16 24.75
CA ILE A 473 -24.01 7.83 23.47
C ILE A 473 -25.46 8.29 23.28
N ASN A 474 -25.68 9.58 23.01
CA ASN A 474 -27.02 10.15 22.80
C ASN A 474 -27.15 10.91 21.47
N ARG A 475 -26.10 10.94 20.64
CA ARG A 475 -26.11 11.56 19.32
C ARG A 475 -25.29 10.74 18.34
N VAL A 476 -25.81 10.56 17.13
CA VAL A 476 -25.12 9.91 16.03
C VAL A 476 -25.14 10.84 14.82
N THR A 477 -24.02 10.98 14.15
CA THR A 477 -23.84 11.75 12.91
C THR A 477 -23.20 10.86 11.84
N TYR A 478 -23.34 11.24 10.57
CA TYR A 478 -22.66 10.58 9.45
C TYR A 478 -21.69 11.55 8.79
N ASP A 479 -20.44 11.17 8.67
CA ASP A 479 -19.39 12.00 8.06
C ASP A 479 -19.44 11.86 6.53
N ILE A 480 -19.75 12.98 5.86
CA ILE A 480 -19.81 13.11 4.41
C ILE A 480 -18.62 13.89 3.83
N SER A 481 -17.56 14.10 4.61
CA SER A 481 -16.38 14.87 4.17
C SER A 481 -15.68 14.19 3.00
N PRO A 482 -15.35 14.91 1.91
CA PRO A 482 -14.65 14.36 0.77
C PRO A 482 -13.27 13.81 1.16
N CYS A 483 -12.91 12.62 0.66
CA CYS A 483 -11.63 11.98 0.98
C CYS A 483 -10.42 12.64 0.30
N GLU A 484 -10.63 13.52 -0.65
CA GLU A 484 -9.56 14.31 -1.30
C GLU A 484 -8.87 15.27 -0.33
N ASN A 485 -9.62 15.76 0.67
CA ASN A 485 -9.17 16.75 1.64
C ASN A 485 -9.03 16.21 3.07
N THR A 486 -9.40 14.95 3.29
CA THR A 486 -9.40 14.34 4.63
C THR A 486 -8.84 12.93 4.58
N PHE A 487 -8.17 12.50 5.64
CA PHE A 487 -7.82 11.09 5.78
C PHE A 487 -9.06 10.22 5.97
N VAL A 488 -8.97 8.93 5.61
CA VAL A 488 -10.07 7.98 5.82
C VAL A 488 -10.33 7.81 7.31
N GLU A 489 -9.27 7.61 8.10
CA GLU A 489 -9.34 7.62 9.58
C GLU A 489 -9.35 9.07 10.08
N TRP A 490 -10.00 9.32 11.20
CA TRP A 490 -10.13 10.67 11.79
C TRP A 490 -8.87 11.13 12.55
N GLN A 491 -8.01 10.19 12.92
CA GLN A 491 -6.75 10.46 13.62
C GLN A 491 -5.59 9.69 12.99
#